data_ae9c569384d094adf2602508b10edd49
#
_entry.id   ae9c569384d094adf2602508b10edd49
#
_cell.length_a   1.000
_cell.length_b   1.000
_cell.length_c   1.000
_cell.angle_alpha   90.00
_cell.angle_beta   90.00
_cell.angle_gamma   90.00
#
_symmetry.space_group_name_H-M   'P 1'
#
loop_
_entity.id
_entity.type
_entity.pdbx_description
1 polymer ?
#
loop_
_entity_poly.entity_id
_entity_poly.type
_entity_poly.pdbx_seq_one_letter_code
_entity_poly.pdbx_strand_id
1 'polypeptide(L)'
;MPQKIISNNDINIFTKIYGEGPLIVLIHGWPESWYSWRHQIPFLEKLGYQVAAISVRGYGKSSKPHAIEEYSICKLASDIEAVITGLGHQSAILIGHDWGGPIAWTSAIKYPNMVDAVVGLSVPYLPVGAQSSLDLWKQIYKDKYFYQLYFLKEGLAEKELEKNLLKTFELCYFSNDSRGMLFLDKNKDNPKYQKNKNSGYLEGLPQFSKYPSWISRNDIDVLIDEFTISGMRGPLNRYRAQDIDFKELQEFGPKKITQPAAFITGEHDPVNFFLSGAASKGSFGSLATIDIKELFNQVLSQNYEDLRMLEVLENVGHWTQEEAPEEVNQNLKKFLAKLA
;
A
#
# COMPACT_ATOMS: atom_id res chain seq x y z
N MET A 1 13.86 21.67 -4.28
CA MET A 1 13.86 20.22 -4.45
C MET A 1 13.41 19.94 -5.87
N PRO A 2 14.19 19.21 -6.68
CA PRO A 2 13.77 18.92 -8.04
C PRO A 2 12.54 18.03 -8.05
N GLN A 3 11.59 18.38 -8.90
CA GLN A 3 10.41 17.59 -9.21
C GLN A 3 10.32 17.44 -10.72
N LYS A 4 9.82 16.30 -11.18
CA LYS A 4 9.72 16.00 -12.61
C LYS A 4 8.36 15.40 -12.91
N ILE A 5 7.82 15.71 -14.06
CA ILE A 5 6.70 14.99 -14.65
C ILE A 5 7.30 13.99 -15.63
N ILE A 6 7.06 12.72 -15.39
CA ILE A 6 7.49 11.61 -16.24
C ILE A 6 6.29 11.17 -17.07
N SER A 7 6.44 11.14 -18.37
CA SER A 7 5.37 10.73 -19.28
C SER A 7 5.45 9.21 -19.57
N ASN A 8 4.30 8.57 -19.47
CA ASN A 8 4.04 7.22 -19.96
C ASN A 8 2.88 7.30 -20.96
N ASN A 9 3.17 7.48 -22.23
CA ASN A 9 2.19 7.84 -23.26
C ASN A 9 1.38 9.09 -22.82
N ASP A 10 0.05 9.01 -22.72
CA ASP A 10 -0.83 10.10 -22.31
C ASP A 10 -0.91 10.28 -20.77
N ILE A 11 -0.18 9.49 -20.01
CA ILE A 11 -0.15 9.53 -18.55
C ILE A 11 1.09 10.24 -18.07
N ASN A 12 0.92 11.17 -17.15
CA ASN A 12 1.99 11.91 -16.50
C ASN A 12 2.09 11.49 -15.02
N ILE A 13 3.29 11.10 -14.60
CA ILE A 13 3.59 10.71 -13.21
C ILE A 13 4.42 11.80 -12.56
N PHE A 14 3.86 12.40 -11.52
CA PHE A 14 4.56 13.38 -10.70
C PHE A 14 5.56 12.67 -9.79
N THR A 15 6.82 13.11 -9.84
CA THR A 15 7.93 12.47 -9.15
C THR A 15 8.75 13.52 -8.41
N LYS A 16 8.95 13.34 -7.11
CA LYS A 16 9.93 14.06 -6.29
C LYS A 16 11.25 13.32 -6.36
N ILE A 17 12.35 14.05 -6.60
CA ILE A 17 13.68 13.46 -6.79
C ILE A 17 14.64 14.03 -5.75
N TYR A 18 15.43 13.14 -5.12
CA TYR A 18 16.42 13.50 -4.10
C TYR A 18 17.69 12.71 -4.34
N GLY A 19 18.84 13.34 -4.06
CA GLY A 19 20.14 12.68 -4.15
C GLY A 19 20.56 12.27 -5.58
N GLU A 20 21.66 11.55 -5.64
CA GLU A 20 22.26 10.96 -6.83
C GLU A 20 22.72 9.53 -6.51
N GLY A 21 22.99 8.71 -7.52
CA GLY A 21 23.44 7.33 -7.35
C GLY A 21 22.45 6.29 -7.89
N PRO A 22 22.53 5.03 -7.47
CA PRO A 22 21.57 4.00 -7.88
C PRO A 22 20.13 4.41 -7.50
N LEU A 23 19.17 4.09 -8.37
CA LEU A 23 17.80 4.55 -8.21
C LEU A 23 17.02 3.69 -7.22
N ILE A 24 16.32 4.34 -6.31
CA ILE A 24 15.22 3.76 -5.51
C ILE A 24 13.92 4.46 -5.88
N VAL A 25 12.87 3.71 -6.23
CA VAL A 25 11.53 4.23 -6.46
C VAL A 25 10.65 3.88 -5.25
N LEU A 26 10.08 4.90 -4.61
CA LEU A 26 9.17 4.80 -3.48
C LEU A 26 7.72 4.93 -3.97
N ILE A 27 6.90 3.90 -3.70
CA ILE A 27 5.55 3.72 -4.24
C ILE A 27 4.57 3.65 -3.08
N HIS A 28 3.74 4.68 -2.92
CA HIS A 28 2.75 4.74 -1.84
C HIS A 28 1.46 3.97 -2.19
N GLY A 29 0.62 3.76 -1.17
CA GLY A 29 -0.68 3.11 -1.29
C GLY A 29 -1.88 4.05 -1.10
N TRP A 30 -2.93 3.52 -0.48
CA TRP A 30 -4.19 4.22 -0.25
C TRP A 30 -4.46 4.41 1.26
N PRO A 31 -4.98 5.56 1.68
CA PRO A 31 -5.06 6.85 1.00
C PRO A 31 -3.84 7.71 1.35
N GLU A 32 -2.76 7.47 0.67
CA GLU A 32 -1.46 8.08 0.92
C GLU A 32 -1.05 9.06 -0.20
N SER A 33 0.17 9.56 -0.12
CA SER A 33 0.85 10.32 -1.17
C SER A 33 2.36 10.05 -1.12
N TRP A 34 3.15 10.68 -2.03
CA TRP A 34 4.61 10.65 -1.95
C TRP A 34 5.14 11.05 -0.56
N TYR A 35 4.36 11.79 0.22
CA TYR A 35 4.73 12.32 1.53
C TYR A 35 4.79 11.25 2.63
N SER A 36 4.14 10.11 2.45
CA SER A 36 4.24 9.00 3.40
C SER A 36 5.68 8.47 3.57
N TRP A 37 6.54 8.79 2.59
CA TRP A 37 7.96 8.45 2.58
C TRP A 37 8.88 9.54 3.15
N ARG A 38 8.34 10.59 3.81
CA ARG A 38 9.10 11.75 4.30
C ARG A 38 10.28 11.42 5.21
N HIS A 39 10.22 10.28 5.91
CA HIS A 39 11.28 9.80 6.80
C HIS A 39 12.31 8.92 6.08
N GLN A 40 11.91 8.19 5.04
CA GLN A 40 12.78 7.31 4.27
C GLN A 40 13.60 8.09 3.23
N ILE A 41 13.01 9.11 2.63
CA ILE A 41 13.66 9.94 1.59
C ILE A 41 15.03 10.47 2.07
N PRO A 42 15.14 11.27 3.15
CA PRO A 42 16.43 11.82 3.57
C PRO A 42 17.38 10.75 4.07
N PHE A 43 16.87 9.63 4.57
CA PHE A 43 17.70 8.51 5.03
C PHE A 43 18.36 7.78 3.84
N LEU A 44 17.59 7.46 2.80
CA LEU A 44 18.10 6.76 1.61
C LEU A 44 19.03 7.66 0.78
N GLU A 45 18.70 8.96 0.67
CA GLU A 45 19.58 9.95 0.06
C GLU A 45 20.95 9.99 0.76
N LYS A 46 20.97 10.00 2.09
CA LYS A 46 22.21 9.96 2.88
C LYS A 46 23.01 8.68 2.71
N LEU A 47 22.36 7.58 2.32
CA LEU A 47 23.03 6.32 1.98
C LEU A 47 23.63 6.32 0.57
N GLY A 48 23.48 7.39 -0.21
CA GLY A 48 24.05 7.54 -1.56
C GLY A 48 23.15 7.02 -2.68
N TYR A 49 21.85 6.97 -2.46
CA TYR A 49 20.88 6.62 -3.50
C TYR A 49 20.21 7.85 -4.10
N GLN A 50 19.88 7.78 -5.38
CA GLN A 50 18.87 8.65 -5.96
C GLN A 50 17.49 8.10 -5.57
N VAL A 51 16.66 8.93 -4.94
CA VAL A 51 15.34 8.55 -4.46
C VAL A 51 14.26 9.24 -5.27
N ALA A 52 13.39 8.47 -5.91
CA ALA A 52 12.23 8.93 -6.64
C ALA A 52 10.95 8.57 -5.86
N ALA A 53 10.37 9.54 -5.15
CA ALA A 53 9.08 9.35 -4.50
C ALA A 53 7.97 9.82 -5.46
N ILE A 54 7.16 8.89 -5.96
CA ILE A 54 6.12 9.17 -6.95
C ILE A 54 4.78 9.48 -6.30
N SER A 55 3.95 10.31 -6.95
CA SER A 55 2.51 10.23 -6.76
C SER A 55 1.97 9.22 -7.77
N VAL A 56 1.41 8.11 -7.28
CA VAL A 56 0.83 7.06 -8.14
C VAL A 56 -0.26 7.65 -9.05
N ARG A 57 -0.47 7.08 -10.24
CA ARG A 57 -1.59 7.46 -11.14
C ARG A 57 -2.89 7.57 -10.34
N GLY A 58 -3.60 8.66 -10.51
CA GLY A 58 -4.83 8.96 -9.77
C GLY A 58 -4.63 9.85 -8.54
N TYR A 59 -3.39 10.10 -8.12
CA TYR A 59 -3.08 10.86 -6.90
C TYR A 59 -2.38 12.18 -7.20
N GLY A 60 -2.63 13.17 -6.36
CA GLY A 60 -1.95 14.46 -6.36
C GLY A 60 -1.86 15.09 -7.75
N LYS A 61 -0.65 15.39 -8.19
CA LYS A 61 -0.37 16.02 -9.49
C LYS A 61 -0.19 15.04 -10.66
N SER A 62 -0.24 13.74 -10.43
CA SER A 62 -0.23 12.73 -11.49
C SER A 62 -1.53 12.75 -12.29
N SER A 63 -1.53 12.16 -13.49
CA SER A 63 -2.72 12.01 -14.33
C SER A 63 -3.82 11.22 -13.62
N LYS A 64 -5.06 11.63 -13.85
CA LYS A 64 -6.27 11.10 -13.21
C LYS A 64 -7.31 10.67 -14.26
N PRO A 65 -7.01 9.66 -15.10
CA PRO A 65 -7.97 9.18 -16.08
C PRO A 65 -9.26 8.72 -15.39
N HIS A 66 -10.41 8.94 -16.03
CA HIS A 66 -11.71 8.64 -15.45
C HIS A 66 -12.02 7.14 -15.48
N ALA A 67 -11.56 6.43 -16.51
CA ALA A 67 -11.88 5.02 -16.75
C ALA A 67 -11.19 4.09 -15.73
N ILE A 68 -11.91 3.08 -15.25
CA ILE A 68 -11.43 2.10 -14.27
C ILE A 68 -10.26 1.29 -14.83
N GLU A 69 -10.32 0.95 -16.11
CA GLU A 69 -9.32 0.17 -16.83
C GLU A 69 -7.94 0.81 -16.84
N GLU A 70 -7.89 2.13 -16.63
CA GLU A 70 -6.62 2.86 -16.53
C GLU A 70 -5.87 2.61 -15.21
N TYR A 71 -6.50 1.91 -14.27
CA TYR A 71 -5.94 1.64 -12.95
C TYR A 71 -5.61 0.16 -12.74
N SER A 72 -5.51 -0.64 -13.81
CA SER A 72 -5.06 -2.03 -13.68
C SER A 72 -3.63 -2.08 -13.17
N ILE A 73 -3.30 -3.14 -12.42
CA ILE A 73 -1.97 -3.27 -11.79
C ILE A 73 -0.86 -3.31 -12.83
N CYS A 74 -1.11 -3.89 -14.01
CA CYS A 74 -0.15 -3.94 -15.10
C CYS A 74 0.10 -2.57 -15.74
N LYS A 75 -0.89 -1.69 -15.78
CA LYS A 75 -0.72 -0.29 -16.22
C LYS A 75 0.05 0.52 -15.19
N LEU A 76 -0.22 0.33 -13.89
CA LEU A 76 0.55 0.98 -12.84
C LEU A 76 2.01 0.50 -12.80
N ALA A 77 2.26 -0.78 -13.07
CA ALA A 77 3.62 -1.29 -13.25
C ALA A 77 4.34 -0.66 -14.46
N SER A 78 3.61 -0.36 -15.56
CA SER A 78 4.21 0.35 -16.70
C SER A 78 4.56 1.82 -16.39
N ASP A 79 3.88 2.43 -15.42
CA ASP A 79 4.28 3.77 -14.94
C ASP A 79 5.63 3.72 -14.21
N ILE A 80 5.91 2.61 -13.49
CA ILE A 80 7.19 2.44 -12.80
C ILE A 80 8.33 2.26 -13.82
N GLU A 81 8.11 1.47 -14.86
CA GLU A 81 9.06 1.32 -15.99
C GLU A 81 9.36 2.68 -16.62
N ALA A 82 8.32 3.48 -16.90
CA ALA A 82 8.48 4.82 -17.45
C ALA A 82 9.23 5.77 -16.48
N VAL A 83 9.02 5.64 -15.17
CA VAL A 83 9.75 6.45 -14.16
C VAL A 83 11.24 6.08 -14.18
N ILE A 84 11.59 4.80 -14.20
CA ILE A 84 12.98 4.33 -14.24
C ILE A 84 13.68 4.91 -15.48
N THR A 85 13.13 4.67 -16.66
CA THR A 85 13.70 5.12 -17.95
C THR A 85 13.70 6.63 -18.10
N GLY A 86 12.61 7.30 -17.67
CA GLY A 86 12.47 8.76 -17.72
C GLY A 86 13.43 9.51 -16.79
N LEU A 87 14.00 8.82 -15.79
CA LEU A 87 15.07 9.32 -14.93
C LEU A 87 16.47 8.97 -15.46
N GLY A 88 16.56 8.21 -16.56
CA GLY A 88 17.82 7.85 -17.20
C GLY A 88 18.49 6.59 -16.65
N HIS A 89 17.75 5.79 -15.86
CA HIS A 89 18.25 4.53 -15.32
C HIS A 89 17.81 3.33 -16.16
N GLN A 90 18.56 2.24 -16.07
CA GLN A 90 18.22 0.95 -16.69
C GLN A 90 17.42 0.06 -15.73
N SER A 91 17.66 0.22 -14.43
CA SER A 91 17.03 -0.54 -13.38
C SER A 91 16.90 0.29 -12.09
N ALA A 92 16.13 -0.20 -11.14
CA ALA A 92 15.93 0.42 -9.83
C ALA A 92 15.60 -0.62 -8.76
N ILE A 93 15.80 -0.23 -7.50
CA ILE A 93 15.22 -0.89 -6.35
C ILE A 93 13.81 -0.30 -6.13
N LEU A 94 12.82 -1.16 -5.97
CA LEU A 94 11.43 -0.73 -5.72
C LEU A 94 11.06 -0.95 -4.27
N ILE A 95 10.48 0.07 -3.64
CA ILE A 95 9.94 -0.01 -2.28
C ILE A 95 8.49 0.44 -2.30
N GLY A 96 7.56 -0.45 -1.95
CA GLY A 96 6.13 -0.18 -2.00
C GLY A 96 5.43 -0.45 -0.68
N HIS A 97 4.46 0.41 -0.33
CA HIS A 97 3.60 0.26 0.83
C HIS A 97 2.13 0.13 0.39
N ASP A 98 1.33 -0.67 1.08
CA ASP A 98 -0.08 -0.95 0.78
C ASP A 98 -0.25 -1.30 -0.70
N TRP A 99 -1.06 -0.59 -1.51
CA TRP A 99 -1.16 -0.81 -2.97
C TRP A 99 0.17 -0.59 -3.72
N GLY A 100 1.08 0.20 -3.16
CA GLY A 100 2.44 0.34 -3.70
C GLY A 100 3.23 -0.98 -3.68
N GLY A 101 2.96 -1.88 -2.72
CA GLY A 101 3.51 -3.23 -2.68
C GLY A 101 3.11 -4.06 -3.91
N PRO A 102 1.82 -4.32 -4.17
CA PRO A 102 1.35 -4.97 -5.40
C PRO A 102 1.88 -4.35 -6.70
N ILE A 103 2.01 -3.02 -6.76
CA ILE A 103 2.63 -2.36 -7.93
C ILE A 103 4.10 -2.76 -8.05
N ALA A 104 4.88 -2.72 -6.96
CA ALA A 104 6.29 -3.11 -6.96
C ALA A 104 6.48 -4.59 -7.34
N TRP A 105 5.68 -5.49 -6.75
CA TRP A 105 5.73 -6.92 -7.05
C TRP A 105 5.38 -7.21 -8.52
N THR A 106 4.33 -6.58 -9.05
CA THR A 106 3.94 -6.74 -10.46
C THR A 106 5.01 -6.19 -11.40
N SER A 107 5.65 -5.08 -11.03
CA SER A 107 6.79 -4.53 -11.81
C SER A 107 7.95 -5.51 -11.86
N ALA A 108 8.29 -6.16 -10.74
CA ALA A 108 9.34 -7.19 -10.68
C ALA A 108 9.05 -8.40 -11.56
N ILE A 109 7.78 -8.80 -11.68
CA ILE A 109 7.36 -9.92 -12.54
C ILE A 109 7.33 -9.52 -14.02
N LYS A 110 6.79 -8.33 -14.31
CA LYS A 110 6.57 -7.86 -15.69
C LYS A 110 7.85 -7.36 -16.34
N TYR A 111 8.73 -6.73 -15.55
CA TYR A 111 9.97 -6.10 -16.01
C TYR A 111 11.19 -6.61 -15.21
N PRO A 112 11.47 -7.94 -15.21
CA PRO A 112 12.44 -8.55 -14.30
C PRO A 112 13.86 -7.98 -14.43
N ASN A 113 14.24 -7.52 -15.62
CA ASN A 113 15.57 -6.95 -15.89
C ASN A 113 15.69 -5.46 -15.47
N MET A 114 14.60 -4.83 -15.05
CA MET A 114 14.57 -3.44 -14.63
C MET A 114 14.38 -3.29 -13.11
N VAL A 115 14.30 -4.40 -12.39
CA VAL A 115 14.12 -4.40 -10.93
C VAL A 115 15.27 -5.14 -10.29
N ASP A 116 16.19 -4.40 -9.67
CA ASP A 116 17.38 -4.93 -9.00
C ASP A 116 17.04 -5.64 -7.69
N ALA A 117 16.07 -5.11 -6.97
CA ALA A 117 15.53 -5.67 -5.73
C ALA A 117 14.16 -5.07 -5.43
N VAL A 118 13.37 -5.73 -4.58
CA VAL A 118 12.03 -5.26 -4.25
C VAL A 118 11.73 -5.42 -2.77
N VAL A 119 11.16 -4.37 -2.17
CA VAL A 119 10.73 -4.34 -0.77
C VAL A 119 9.25 -4.02 -0.72
N GLY A 120 8.48 -4.86 -0.06
CA GLY A 120 7.08 -4.57 0.25
C GLY A 120 6.88 -4.30 1.73
N LEU A 121 6.08 -3.29 2.03
CA LEU A 121 5.60 -2.99 3.37
C LEU A 121 4.10 -3.26 3.41
N SER A 122 3.63 -3.91 4.49
CA SER A 122 2.22 -4.23 4.75
C SER A 122 1.64 -5.33 3.85
N VAL A 123 1.72 -5.20 2.53
CA VAL A 123 1.06 -6.12 1.59
C VAL A 123 2.10 -7.03 0.90
N PRO A 124 2.10 -8.34 1.19
CA PRO A 124 3.04 -9.27 0.60
C PRO A 124 2.67 -9.62 -0.84
N TYR A 125 3.62 -10.19 -1.57
CA TYR A 125 3.33 -10.81 -2.85
C TYR A 125 2.57 -12.13 -2.68
N LEU A 126 1.44 -12.20 -3.35
CA LEU A 126 0.70 -13.43 -3.56
C LEU A 126 0.51 -13.66 -5.06
N PRO A 127 0.87 -14.84 -5.59
CA PRO A 127 0.64 -15.14 -7.00
C PRO A 127 -0.86 -15.17 -7.32
N VAL A 128 -1.20 -14.94 -8.59
CA VAL A 128 -2.59 -15.00 -9.02
C VAL A 128 -3.20 -16.36 -8.71
N GLY A 129 -4.37 -16.34 -8.06
CA GLY A 129 -5.09 -17.55 -7.64
C GLY A 129 -6.01 -18.11 -8.74
N ALA A 130 -6.84 -19.09 -8.37
CA ALA A 130 -7.82 -19.70 -9.27
C ALA A 130 -9.08 -18.84 -9.51
N GLN A 131 -9.33 -17.84 -8.66
CA GLN A 131 -10.44 -16.90 -8.77
C GLN A 131 -10.01 -15.49 -8.42
N SER A 132 -10.76 -14.48 -8.84
CA SER A 132 -10.46 -13.08 -8.53
C SER A 132 -10.63 -12.80 -7.03
N SER A 133 -9.82 -11.85 -6.52
CA SER A 133 -9.95 -11.39 -5.13
C SER A 133 -11.35 -10.87 -4.84
N LEU A 134 -11.95 -10.13 -5.79
CA LEU A 134 -13.30 -9.60 -5.61
C LEU A 134 -14.37 -10.69 -5.51
N ASP A 135 -14.25 -11.76 -6.29
CA ASP A 135 -15.19 -12.88 -6.18
C ASP A 135 -15.02 -13.63 -4.87
N LEU A 136 -13.79 -13.79 -4.40
CA LEU A 136 -13.52 -14.33 -3.06
C LEU A 136 -14.15 -13.46 -1.97
N TRP A 137 -13.96 -12.14 -2.03
CA TRP A 137 -14.53 -11.21 -1.05
C TRP A 137 -16.07 -11.19 -1.10
N LYS A 138 -16.70 -11.24 -2.29
CA LYS A 138 -18.15 -11.36 -2.41
C LYS A 138 -18.70 -12.63 -1.74
N GLN A 139 -17.98 -13.74 -1.80
CA GLN A 139 -18.35 -14.99 -1.14
C GLN A 139 -18.22 -14.90 0.38
N ILE A 140 -17.05 -14.45 0.88
CA ILE A 140 -16.74 -14.37 2.32
C ILE A 140 -17.66 -13.36 3.03
N TYR A 141 -17.89 -12.20 2.40
CA TYR A 141 -18.61 -11.06 2.99
C TYR A 141 -20.02 -10.87 2.42
N LYS A 142 -20.66 -11.96 1.94
CA LYS A 142 -21.98 -11.91 1.31
C LYS A 142 -23.03 -11.10 2.07
N ASP A 143 -23.06 -11.26 3.40
CA ASP A 143 -24.01 -10.61 4.31
C ASP A 143 -23.32 -9.71 5.35
N LYS A 144 -22.05 -9.39 5.14
CA LYS A 144 -21.22 -8.60 6.04
C LYS A 144 -20.64 -7.39 5.32
N TYR A 145 -20.16 -6.44 6.11
CA TYR A 145 -19.42 -5.30 5.59
C TYR A 145 -18.01 -5.72 5.19
N PHE A 146 -17.56 -5.27 4.03
CA PHE A 146 -16.17 -5.26 3.63
C PHE A 146 -15.87 -4.01 2.78
N TYR A 147 -14.86 -3.25 3.18
CA TYR A 147 -14.60 -1.93 2.61
C TYR A 147 -14.31 -1.96 1.11
N GLN A 148 -13.61 -2.99 0.59
CA GLN A 148 -13.33 -3.09 -0.83
C GLN A 148 -14.62 -3.27 -1.65
N LEU A 149 -15.59 -4.04 -1.14
CA LEU A 149 -16.90 -4.18 -1.80
C LEU A 149 -17.73 -2.90 -1.73
N TYR A 150 -17.57 -2.12 -0.66
CA TYR A 150 -18.18 -0.79 -0.56
C TYR A 150 -17.59 0.17 -1.61
N PHE A 151 -16.27 0.15 -1.84
CA PHE A 151 -15.58 0.98 -2.81
C PHE A 151 -15.91 0.67 -4.28
N LEU A 152 -16.47 -0.52 -4.58
CA LEU A 152 -16.92 -0.84 -5.94
C LEU A 152 -18.08 0.04 -6.42
N LYS A 153 -18.84 0.64 -5.51
CA LYS A 153 -19.98 1.49 -5.84
C LYS A 153 -19.48 2.89 -6.22
N GLU A 154 -19.41 3.15 -7.52
CA GLU A 154 -18.97 4.46 -8.04
C GLU A 154 -19.80 5.62 -7.49
N GLY A 155 -19.14 6.70 -7.13
CA GLY A 155 -19.74 7.92 -6.59
C GLY A 155 -20.18 7.83 -5.11
N LEU A 156 -20.37 6.64 -4.56
CA LEU A 156 -20.84 6.50 -3.17
C LEU A 156 -19.71 6.75 -2.17
N ALA A 157 -18.60 6.06 -2.35
CA ALA A 157 -17.43 6.22 -1.49
C ALA A 157 -16.78 7.60 -1.69
N GLU A 158 -16.70 8.09 -2.92
CA GLU A 158 -16.21 9.45 -3.21
C GLU A 158 -17.01 10.49 -2.43
N LYS A 159 -18.34 10.44 -2.51
CA LYS A 159 -19.22 11.38 -1.81
C LYS A 159 -19.04 11.37 -0.29
N GLU A 160 -18.82 10.20 0.30
CA GLU A 160 -18.58 10.08 1.74
C GLU A 160 -17.20 10.65 2.12
N LEU A 161 -16.15 10.20 1.44
CA LEU A 161 -14.77 10.49 1.79
C LEU A 161 -14.36 11.94 1.48
N GLU A 162 -14.88 12.51 0.40
CA GLU A 162 -14.58 13.90 0.00
C GLU A 162 -15.38 14.95 0.78
N LYS A 163 -16.43 14.54 1.49
CA LYS A 163 -17.27 15.47 2.25
C LYS A 163 -16.50 16.26 3.30
N ASN A 164 -15.52 15.64 3.92
CA ASN A 164 -14.64 16.26 4.90
C ASN A 164 -13.31 15.49 4.94
N LEU A 165 -12.33 15.92 4.15
CA LEU A 165 -11.03 15.25 4.02
C LEU A 165 -10.29 15.13 5.35
N LEU A 166 -10.34 16.17 6.21
CA LEU A 166 -9.73 16.09 7.53
C LEU A 166 -10.29 14.92 8.34
N LYS A 167 -11.61 14.85 8.45
CA LYS A 167 -12.27 13.77 9.18
C LYS A 167 -11.96 12.41 8.55
N THR A 168 -11.92 12.34 7.24
CA THR A 168 -11.60 11.12 6.50
C THR A 168 -10.21 10.61 6.84
N PHE A 169 -9.20 11.47 6.77
CA PHE A 169 -7.83 11.05 7.09
C PHE A 169 -7.64 10.74 8.57
N GLU A 170 -8.16 11.56 9.48
CA GLU A 170 -8.08 11.27 10.92
C GLU A 170 -8.72 9.91 11.26
N LEU A 171 -9.91 9.62 10.74
CA LEU A 171 -10.58 8.35 10.99
C LEU A 171 -9.85 7.18 10.32
N CYS A 172 -9.40 7.33 9.07
CA CYS A 172 -8.70 6.28 8.35
C CYS A 172 -7.34 5.96 8.98
N TYR A 173 -6.53 6.97 9.21
CA TYR A 173 -5.18 6.82 9.75
C TYR A 173 -5.20 6.29 11.18
N PHE A 174 -6.03 6.88 12.03
CA PHE A 174 -6.06 6.53 13.46
C PHE A 174 -6.82 5.24 13.77
N SER A 175 -7.63 4.72 12.84
CA SER A 175 -8.26 3.40 13.01
C SER A 175 -7.37 2.24 12.57
N ASN A 176 -6.42 2.49 11.67
CA ASN A 176 -5.51 1.48 11.13
C ASN A 176 -4.10 1.56 11.73
N ASP A 177 -3.79 2.57 12.57
CA ASP A 177 -2.58 2.55 13.38
C ASP A 177 -2.67 1.47 14.48
N SER A 178 -1.56 1.14 15.09
CA SER A 178 -1.51 0.13 16.17
C SER A 178 -2.52 0.43 17.28
N ARG A 179 -2.64 1.68 17.70
CA ARG A 179 -3.58 2.12 18.74
C ARG A 179 -5.04 1.90 18.35
N GLY A 180 -5.39 2.22 17.11
CA GLY A 180 -6.74 2.05 16.57
C GLY A 180 -7.13 0.60 16.46
N MET A 181 -6.22 -0.26 16.00
CA MET A 181 -6.45 -1.69 15.88
C MET A 181 -6.64 -2.35 17.24
N LEU A 182 -5.80 -2.03 18.23
CA LEU A 182 -5.97 -2.52 19.61
C LEU A 182 -7.28 -2.01 20.24
N PHE A 183 -7.68 -0.76 19.95
CA PHE A 183 -8.95 -0.23 20.41
C PHE A 183 -10.14 -1.00 19.81
N LEU A 184 -10.12 -1.27 18.51
CA LEU A 184 -11.18 -2.01 17.81
C LEU A 184 -11.28 -3.46 18.30
N ASP A 185 -10.15 -4.15 18.50
CA ASP A 185 -10.15 -5.52 19.05
C ASP A 185 -10.75 -5.54 20.46
N LYS A 186 -10.37 -4.61 21.34
CA LYS A 186 -10.95 -4.49 22.68
C LYS A 186 -12.45 -4.18 22.69
N ASN A 187 -12.95 -3.50 21.67
CA ASN A 187 -14.34 -3.05 21.56
C ASN A 187 -15.13 -3.80 20.49
N LYS A 188 -14.67 -4.96 20.02
CA LYS A 188 -15.27 -5.71 18.92
C LYS A 188 -16.75 -6.08 19.14
N ASP A 189 -17.18 -6.26 20.39
CA ASP A 189 -18.56 -6.59 20.76
C ASP A 189 -19.43 -5.35 20.99
N ASN A 190 -18.87 -4.14 20.91
CA ASN A 190 -19.61 -2.90 21.09
C ASN A 190 -20.33 -2.50 19.79
N PRO A 191 -21.68 -2.42 19.78
CA PRO A 191 -22.45 -2.12 18.57
C PRO A 191 -22.06 -0.81 17.88
N LYS A 192 -21.49 0.14 18.61
CA LYS A 192 -21.03 1.44 18.05
C LYS A 192 -19.93 1.25 17.00
N TYR A 193 -19.09 0.23 17.14
CA TYR A 193 -17.95 -0.04 16.26
C TYR A 193 -18.18 -1.21 15.30
N GLN A 194 -19.35 -1.85 15.39
CA GLN A 194 -19.74 -2.88 14.45
C GLN A 194 -20.33 -2.27 13.18
N LYS A 195 -19.97 -2.84 12.04
CA LYS A 195 -20.51 -2.45 10.74
C LYS A 195 -21.46 -3.53 10.20
N ASN A 196 -22.56 -3.09 9.65
CA ASN A 196 -23.45 -3.96 8.87
C ASN A 196 -23.19 -3.77 7.37
N LYS A 197 -23.75 -4.62 6.53
CA LYS A 197 -23.57 -4.64 5.08
C LYS A 197 -23.77 -3.29 4.37
N ASN A 198 -24.59 -2.40 4.96
CA ASN A 198 -24.94 -1.11 4.38
C ASN A 198 -24.17 0.06 4.99
N SER A 199 -23.29 -0.19 5.94
CA SER A 199 -22.49 0.86 6.60
C SER A 199 -21.57 1.55 5.61
N GLY A 200 -21.32 2.85 5.85
CA GLY A 200 -20.28 3.61 5.17
C GLY A 200 -18.87 3.21 5.63
N TYR A 201 -17.87 3.69 4.91
CA TYR A 201 -16.47 3.41 5.28
C TYR A 201 -16.09 4.07 6.61
N LEU A 202 -16.48 5.30 6.83
CA LEU A 202 -16.14 6.07 8.04
C LEU A 202 -17.01 5.74 9.25
N GLU A 203 -18.16 5.08 9.03
CA GLU A 203 -19.07 4.67 10.11
C GLU A 203 -18.39 3.65 11.02
N GLY A 204 -18.57 3.78 12.34
CA GLY A 204 -18.02 2.85 13.32
C GLY A 204 -16.50 2.91 13.51
N LEU A 205 -15.78 3.79 12.83
CA LEU A 205 -14.35 4.00 13.09
C LEU A 205 -14.16 4.81 14.39
N PRO A 206 -13.14 4.49 15.19
CA PRO A 206 -12.88 5.18 16.45
C PRO A 206 -12.39 6.62 16.20
N GLN A 207 -12.87 7.54 17.02
CA GLN A 207 -12.36 8.91 17.07
C GLN A 207 -11.44 9.10 18.27
N PHE A 208 -10.26 9.63 18.03
CA PHE A 208 -9.30 9.97 19.07
C PHE A 208 -9.17 11.49 19.20
N SER A 209 -9.12 11.98 20.44
CA SER A 209 -8.98 13.41 20.70
C SER A 209 -7.55 13.94 20.55
N LYS A 210 -6.58 13.02 20.48
CA LYS A 210 -5.15 13.35 20.36
C LYS A 210 -4.53 12.62 19.18
N TYR A 211 -3.70 13.34 18.45
CA TYR A 211 -2.83 12.76 17.42
C TYR A 211 -1.83 11.79 18.06
N PRO A 212 -1.49 10.69 17.39
CA PRO A 212 -0.37 9.87 17.80
C PRO A 212 0.95 10.62 17.55
N SER A 213 2.05 10.16 18.16
CA SER A 213 3.34 10.84 18.05
C SER A 213 3.97 10.78 16.67
N TRP A 214 3.57 9.83 15.84
CA TRP A 214 4.16 9.56 14.52
C TRP A 214 3.59 10.44 13.39
N ILE A 215 2.46 11.14 13.60
CA ILE A 215 1.86 12.05 12.62
C ILE A 215 1.33 13.31 13.30
N SER A 216 1.53 14.45 12.66
CA SER A 216 1.04 15.74 13.12
C SER A 216 -0.17 16.22 12.31
N ARG A 217 -0.82 17.27 12.78
CA ARG A 217 -1.86 17.97 12.00
C ARG A 217 -1.31 18.49 10.67
N ASN A 218 -0.09 19.01 10.65
CA ASN A 218 0.53 19.51 9.42
C ASN A 218 0.74 18.38 8.39
N ASP A 219 1.05 17.16 8.82
CA ASP A 219 1.18 16.01 7.93
C ASP A 219 -0.18 15.66 7.29
N ILE A 220 -1.26 15.71 8.07
CA ILE A 220 -2.63 15.52 7.55
C ILE A 220 -3.01 16.66 6.57
N ASP A 221 -2.60 17.90 6.83
CA ASP A 221 -2.86 19.01 5.90
C ASP A 221 -2.17 18.79 4.54
N VAL A 222 -0.97 18.21 4.50
CA VAL A 222 -0.33 17.80 3.23
C VAL A 222 -1.18 16.78 2.47
N LEU A 223 -1.74 15.79 3.16
CA LEU A 223 -2.65 14.81 2.53
C LEU A 223 -3.92 15.49 2.00
N ILE A 224 -4.51 16.41 2.77
CA ILE A 224 -5.68 17.19 2.33
C ILE A 224 -5.37 17.95 1.06
N ASP A 225 -4.21 18.60 0.97
CA ASP A 225 -3.80 19.34 -0.22
C ASP A 225 -3.65 18.41 -1.44
N GLU A 226 -2.98 17.26 -1.29
CA GLU A 226 -2.79 16.28 -2.37
C GLU A 226 -4.14 15.72 -2.86
N PHE A 227 -5.07 15.38 -1.95
CA PHE A 227 -6.39 14.85 -2.30
C PHE A 227 -7.40 15.93 -2.73
N THR A 228 -7.19 17.19 -2.36
CA THR A 228 -7.94 18.33 -2.93
C THR A 228 -7.63 18.45 -4.42
N ILE A 229 -6.38 18.17 -4.84
CA ILE A 229 -5.98 18.16 -6.24
C ILE A 229 -6.52 16.94 -6.99
N SER A 230 -6.49 15.75 -6.35
CA SER A 230 -6.80 14.49 -7.05
C SER A 230 -8.26 14.05 -6.93
N GLY A 231 -8.94 14.36 -5.85
CA GLY A 231 -10.16 13.68 -5.44
C GLY A 231 -9.90 12.22 -5.05
N MET A 232 -10.99 11.48 -4.80
CA MET A 232 -10.95 10.07 -4.38
C MET A 232 -11.19 9.09 -5.53
N ARG A 233 -11.69 9.53 -6.69
CA ARG A 233 -12.06 8.62 -7.79
C ARG A 233 -10.88 7.78 -8.28
N GLY A 234 -9.77 8.40 -8.64
CA GLY A 234 -8.58 7.68 -9.10
C GLY A 234 -8.10 6.65 -8.07
N PRO A 235 -7.83 7.06 -6.81
CA PRO A 235 -7.51 6.15 -5.71
C PRO A 235 -8.47 4.97 -5.55
N LEU A 236 -9.78 5.20 -5.65
CA LEU A 236 -10.81 4.15 -5.53
C LEU A 236 -10.89 3.25 -6.77
N ASN A 237 -10.56 3.76 -7.95
CA ASN A 237 -10.53 2.95 -9.17
C ASN A 237 -9.49 1.82 -9.10
N ARG A 238 -8.41 1.99 -8.28
CA ARG A 238 -7.48 0.89 -8.01
C ARG A 238 -8.20 -0.34 -7.44
N TYR A 239 -9.12 -0.16 -6.50
CA TYR A 239 -9.92 -1.26 -5.94
C TYR A 239 -10.92 -1.83 -6.94
N ARG A 240 -11.46 -1.01 -7.85
CA ARG A 240 -12.42 -1.41 -8.87
C ARG A 240 -11.79 -2.22 -10.00
N ALA A 241 -10.50 -2.03 -10.25
CA ALA A 241 -9.78 -2.69 -11.33
C ALA A 241 -9.32 -4.13 -11.02
N GLN A 242 -9.55 -4.67 -9.81
CA GLN A 242 -9.04 -5.98 -9.39
C GLN A 242 -9.50 -7.16 -10.26
N ASP A 243 -10.70 -7.11 -10.87
CA ASP A 243 -11.14 -8.16 -11.81
C ASP A 243 -10.42 -8.06 -13.17
N ILE A 244 -9.92 -6.87 -13.52
CA ILE A 244 -9.04 -6.66 -14.68
C ILE A 244 -7.66 -7.20 -14.36
N ASP A 245 -7.14 -6.90 -13.17
CA ASP A 245 -5.86 -7.42 -12.69
C ASP A 245 -5.82 -8.95 -12.74
N PHE A 246 -6.90 -9.58 -12.27
CA PHE A 246 -6.99 -11.05 -12.28
C PHE A 246 -6.81 -11.61 -13.70
N LYS A 247 -7.46 -11.00 -14.70
CA LYS A 247 -7.36 -11.41 -16.10
C LYS A 247 -5.95 -11.18 -16.67
N GLU A 248 -5.39 -9.98 -16.44
CA GLU A 248 -4.05 -9.62 -16.94
C GLU A 248 -2.96 -10.47 -16.29
N LEU A 249 -3.04 -10.73 -14.98
CA LEU A 249 -2.05 -11.51 -14.25
C LEU A 249 -2.07 -13.01 -14.59
N GLN A 250 -3.17 -13.54 -15.11
CA GLN A 250 -3.22 -14.93 -15.62
C GLN A 250 -2.18 -15.18 -16.73
N GLU A 251 -1.83 -14.17 -17.51
CA GLU A 251 -0.82 -14.28 -18.57
C GLU A 251 0.58 -14.60 -18.01
N PHE A 252 0.85 -14.16 -16.76
CA PHE A 252 2.14 -14.46 -16.10
C PHE A 252 2.13 -15.80 -15.37
N GLY A 253 0.95 -16.34 -15.05
CA GLY A 253 0.81 -17.55 -14.24
C GLY A 253 1.30 -17.35 -12.79
N PRO A 254 1.44 -18.44 -12.01
CA PRO A 254 1.85 -18.37 -10.60
C PRO A 254 3.38 -18.24 -10.48
N LYS A 255 3.94 -17.13 -10.98
CA LYS A 255 5.38 -16.85 -10.90
C LYS A 255 5.82 -16.51 -9.48
N LYS A 256 7.06 -16.81 -9.15
CA LYS A 256 7.75 -16.34 -7.95
C LYS A 256 8.45 -15.00 -8.22
N ILE A 257 8.67 -14.24 -7.17
CA ILE A 257 9.59 -13.10 -7.20
C ILE A 257 11.01 -13.66 -7.21
N THR A 258 11.76 -13.37 -8.28
CA THR A 258 13.12 -13.89 -8.50
C THR A 258 14.20 -12.93 -8.02
N GLN A 259 13.87 -11.63 -7.87
CA GLN A 259 14.77 -10.60 -7.38
C GLN A 259 15.00 -10.76 -5.88
N PRO A 260 16.16 -10.30 -5.37
CA PRO A 260 16.36 -10.10 -3.94
C PRO A 260 15.19 -9.33 -3.35
N ALA A 261 14.53 -9.89 -2.34
CA ALA A 261 13.30 -9.34 -1.78
C ALA A 261 13.37 -9.17 -0.27
N ALA A 262 12.64 -8.17 0.22
CA ALA A 262 12.34 -7.99 1.64
C ALA A 262 10.85 -7.75 1.85
N PHE A 263 10.35 -8.19 2.99
CA PHE A 263 9.00 -7.89 3.45
C PHE A 263 9.01 -7.40 4.90
N ILE A 264 8.35 -6.28 5.15
CA ILE A 264 8.25 -5.64 6.47
C ILE A 264 6.77 -5.33 6.74
N THR A 265 6.26 -5.69 7.89
CA THR A 265 4.87 -5.38 8.29
C THR A 265 4.79 -5.01 9.76
N GLY A 266 3.74 -4.32 10.14
CA GLY A 266 3.41 -4.09 11.55
C GLY A 266 2.68 -5.30 12.15
N GLU A 267 2.94 -5.58 13.43
CA GLU A 267 2.27 -6.64 14.19
C GLU A 267 0.74 -6.47 14.17
N HIS A 268 0.28 -5.22 14.26
CA HIS A 268 -1.14 -4.87 14.32
C HIS A 268 -1.72 -4.43 12.96
N ASP A 269 -1.03 -4.71 11.86
CA ASP A 269 -1.53 -4.37 10.53
C ASP A 269 -2.81 -5.18 10.19
N PRO A 270 -3.93 -4.52 9.83
CA PRO A 270 -5.17 -5.20 9.47
C PRO A 270 -5.02 -6.14 8.26
N VAL A 271 -4.04 -5.93 7.38
CA VAL A 271 -3.77 -6.80 6.24
C VAL A 271 -3.40 -8.22 6.69
N ASN A 272 -2.73 -8.37 7.83
CA ASN A 272 -2.34 -9.67 8.38
C ASN A 272 -3.54 -10.60 8.61
N PHE A 273 -4.73 -10.04 8.92
CA PHE A 273 -5.96 -10.83 9.11
C PHE A 273 -6.49 -11.45 7.83
N PHE A 274 -6.32 -10.78 6.69
CA PHE A 274 -6.76 -11.33 5.40
C PHE A 274 -5.97 -12.58 5.04
N LEU A 275 -4.71 -12.64 5.44
CA LEU A 275 -3.80 -13.75 5.14
C LEU A 275 -3.96 -14.92 6.11
N SER A 276 -4.34 -14.66 7.35
CA SER A 276 -4.48 -15.69 8.39
C SER A 276 -5.70 -16.62 8.21
N GLY A 277 -6.57 -16.35 7.20
CA GLY A 277 -7.86 -17.01 7.07
C GLY A 277 -8.89 -16.62 8.16
N ALA A 278 -8.52 -15.74 9.09
CA ALA A 278 -9.45 -15.20 10.10
C ALA A 278 -10.60 -14.44 9.44
N ALA A 279 -10.33 -13.79 8.32
CA ALA A 279 -11.33 -13.15 7.48
C ALA A 279 -12.45 -14.12 7.04
N SER A 280 -12.13 -15.37 6.71
CA SER A 280 -13.10 -16.40 6.32
C SER A 280 -14.05 -16.77 7.45
N LYS A 281 -13.59 -16.68 8.71
CA LYS A 281 -14.41 -16.92 9.90
C LYS A 281 -15.30 -15.74 10.27
N GLY A 282 -15.15 -14.61 9.55
CA GLY A 282 -16.02 -13.43 9.71
C GLY A 282 -15.90 -12.70 11.03
N SER A 283 -14.85 -12.97 11.77
CA SER A 283 -14.46 -12.22 12.96
C SER A 283 -13.00 -11.80 12.78
N PHE A 284 -12.69 -10.57 13.09
CA PHE A 284 -11.32 -10.22 13.45
C PHE A 284 -11.04 -11.06 14.71
N GLY A 285 -10.41 -12.23 14.54
CA GLY A 285 -9.95 -13.03 15.66
C GLY A 285 -9.05 -12.19 16.55
N SER A 286 -8.92 -12.54 17.82
CA SER A 286 -8.00 -11.82 18.70
C SER A 286 -6.61 -11.74 18.03
N LEU A 287 -6.06 -10.55 17.92
CA LEU A 287 -4.68 -10.28 17.47
C LEU A 287 -3.67 -11.17 18.23
N ALA A 288 -3.96 -11.47 19.49
CA ALA A 288 -3.11 -12.22 20.40
C ALA A 288 -2.93 -13.73 20.07
N THR A 289 -3.59 -14.28 19.07
CA THR A 289 -3.61 -15.73 18.82
C THR A 289 -2.84 -16.18 17.57
N ILE A 290 -2.31 -15.24 16.78
CA ILE A 290 -1.63 -15.52 15.52
C ILE A 290 -0.15 -15.15 15.64
N ASP A 291 0.74 -16.13 15.48
CA ASP A 291 2.14 -15.83 15.21
C ASP A 291 2.27 -15.33 13.76
N ILE A 292 2.28 -13.99 13.63
CA ILE A 292 2.31 -13.31 12.34
C ILE A 292 3.61 -13.62 11.60
N LYS A 293 4.73 -13.74 12.30
CA LYS A 293 6.03 -14.06 11.69
C LYS A 293 6.03 -15.47 11.11
N GLU A 294 5.50 -16.44 11.85
CA GLU A 294 5.37 -17.82 11.37
C GLU A 294 4.40 -17.91 10.18
N LEU A 295 3.26 -17.21 10.24
CA LEU A 295 2.31 -17.12 9.14
C LEU A 295 3.00 -16.62 7.85
N PHE A 296 3.75 -15.53 7.94
CA PHE A 296 4.45 -14.99 6.78
C PHE A 296 5.60 -15.88 6.31
N ASN A 297 6.33 -16.54 7.20
CA ASN A 297 7.34 -17.53 6.79
C ASN A 297 6.73 -18.62 5.93
N GLN A 298 5.55 -19.14 6.31
CA GLN A 298 4.86 -20.18 5.53
C GLN A 298 4.34 -19.65 4.18
N VAL A 299 3.74 -18.47 4.16
CA VAL A 299 3.17 -17.87 2.95
C VAL A 299 4.26 -17.43 1.98
N LEU A 300 5.30 -16.75 2.47
CA LEU A 300 6.30 -16.11 1.61
C LEU A 300 7.36 -17.09 1.11
N SER A 301 7.72 -18.13 1.86
CA SER A 301 8.72 -19.12 1.43
C SER A 301 8.39 -19.78 0.09
N GLN A 302 7.11 -19.87 -0.25
CA GLN A 302 6.66 -20.48 -1.50
C GLN A 302 6.63 -19.51 -2.68
N ASN A 303 6.59 -18.20 -2.42
CA ASN A 303 6.32 -17.15 -3.41
C ASN A 303 7.55 -16.36 -3.83
N TYR A 304 8.69 -16.57 -3.17
CA TYR A 304 9.95 -15.87 -3.45
C TYR A 304 11.07 -16.88 -3.69
N GLU A 305 12.01 -16.56 -4.57
CA GLU A 305 13.24 -17.33 -4.75
C GLU A 305 14.35 -16.84 -3.83
N ASP A 306 14.43 -15.53 -3.59
CA ASP A 306 15.48 -14.89 -2.78
C ASP A 306 14.87 -13.89 -1.77
N LEU A 307 14.14 -14.40 -0.79
CA LEU A 307 13.63 -13.58 0.32
C LEU A 307 14.73 -13.41 1.37
N ARG A 308 15.41 -12.27 1.38
CA ARG A 308 16.57 -11.98 2.26
C ARG A 308 16.18 -11.40 3.62
N MET A 309 14.94 -10.92 3.75
CA MET A 309 14.46 -10.31 4.99
C MET A 309 12.95 -10.46 5.14
N LEU A 310 12.53 -10.85 6.32
CA LEU A 310 11.16 -10.82 6.81
C LEU A 310 11.15 -10.24 8.22
N GLU A 311 10.52 -9.07 8.38
CA GLU A 311 10.41 -8.41 9.68
C GLU A 311 8.97 -8.07 10.03
N VAL A 312 8.60 -8.34 11.28
CA VAL A 312 7.34 -7.92 11.89
C VAL A 312 7.69 -6.95 13.00
N LEU A 313 7.23 -5.72 12.88
CA LEU A 313 7.53 -4.65 13.82
C LEU A 313 6.50 -4.65 14.96
N GLU A 314 6.98 -4.78 16.19
CA GLU A 314 6.13 -4.84 17.40
C GLU A 314 5.41 -3.50 17.62
N ASN A 315 4.15 -3.57 18.02
CA ASN A 315 3.31 -2.41 18.32
C ASN A 315 3.16 -1.42 17.14
N VAL A 316 3.32 -1.86 15.91
CA VAL A 316 3.14 -1.08 14.68
C VAL A 316 1.88 -1.54 13.95
N GLY A 317 1.11 -0.59 13.45
CA GLY A 317 -0.09 -0.85 12.63
C GLY A 317 0.21 -0.85 11.15
N HIS A 318 -0.75 -0.32 10.39
CA HIS A 318 -0.68 -0.32 8.92
C HIS A 318 0.34 0.64 8.34
N TRP A 319 0.51 1.81 8.95
CA TRP A 319 1.37 2.89 8.43
C TRP A 319 2.84 2.64 8.78
N THR A 320 3.34 1.48 8.42
CA THR A 320 4.60 0.90 8.88
C THR A 320 5.78 1.87 8.79
N GLN A 321 5.96 2.57 7.66
CA GLN A 321 7.05 3.52 7.41
C GLN A 321 6.89 4.86 8.13
N GLU A 322 5.68 5.13 8.63
CA GLU A 322 5.34 6.36 9.35
C GLU A 322 5.27 6.14 10.86
N GLU A 323 4.72 4.99 11.31
CA GLU A 323 4.61 4.64 12.74
C GLU A 323 5.97 4.26 13.35
N ALA A 324 6.84 3.59 12.58
CA ALA A 324 8.16 3.10 13.01
C ALA A 324 9.27 3.47 12.02
N PRO A 325 9.49 4.78 11.75
CA PRO A 325 10.41 5.21 10.70
C PRO A 325 11.86 4.79 10.94
N GLU A 326 12.33 4.80 12.18
CA GLU A 326 13.69 4.41 12.53
C GLU A 326 13.93 2.92 12.29
N GLU A 327 13.00 2.06 12.72
CA GLU A 327 13.08 0.61 12.55
C GLU A 327 13.01 0.24 11.06
N VAL A 328 12.11 0.85 10.30
CA VAL A 328 12.02 0.66 8.85
C VAL A 328 13.31 1.10 8.17
N ASN A 329 13.85 2.26 8.51
CA ASN A 329 15.10 2.76 7.95
C ASN A 329 16.28 1.83 8.25
N GLN A 330 16.39 1.30 9.47
CA GLN A 330 17.46 0.35 9.82
C GLN A 330 17.30 -0.98 9.07
N ASN A 331 16.08 -1.48 8.90
CA ASN A 331 15.83 -2.70 8.13
C ASN A 331 16.12 -2.48 6.65
N LEU A 332 15.74 -1.35 6.06
CA LEU A 332 16.12 -1.00 4.69
C LEU A 332 17.65 -0.95 4.53
N LYS A 333 18.37 -0.31 5.46
CA LYS A 333 19.84 -0.29 5.44
C LYS A 333 20.45 -1.70 5.48
N LYS A 334 19.96 -2.57 6.37
CA LYS A 334 20.42 -3.96 6.47
C LYS A 334 20.15 -4.75 5.19
N PHE A 335 18.99 -4.54 4.57
CA PHE A 335 18.64 -5.20 3.31
C PHE A 335 19.50 -4.71 2.16
N LEU A 336 19.62 -3.39 1.98
CA LEU A 336 20.44 -2.78 0.92
C LEU A 336 21.91 -3.20 1.01
N ALA A 337 22.47 -3.33 2.21
CA ALA A 337 23.84 -3.82 2.41
C ALA A 337 24.05 -5.28 1.97
N LYS A 338 23.00 -6.07 1.81
CA LYS A 338 23.05 -7.44 1.29
C LYS A 338 22.94 -7.53 -0.25
N LEU A 339 22.73 -6.40 -0.92
CA LEU A 339 22.66 -6.33 -2.38
C LEU A 339 24.03 -6.09 -3.02
N ALA A 340 24.98 -5.54 -2.24
CA ALA A 340 26.34 -5.22 -2.63
C ALA A 340 27.23 -6.47 -2.80
#